data_e8cd9b8d41d0cfe6710008a9c042619c
#
_entry.id   e8cd9b8d41d0cfe6710008a9c042619c
#
_cell.length_a   1.000
_cell.length_b   1.000
_cell.length_c   1.000
_cell.angle_alpha   90.00
_cell.angle_beta   90.00
_cell.angle_gamma   90.00
#
_symmetry.space_group_name_H-M   'P 1'
#
loop_
_entity.id
_entity.type
_entity.pdbx_description
1 polymer ?
#
loop_
_entity_poly.entity_id
_entity_poly.type
_entity_poly.pdbx_seq_one_letter_code
_entity_poly.pdbx_strand_id
1 'polypeptide(L)'
;MYKRQLVIGAEMLSRFINWEDRGTCVLFGDGAGAVVVEWREDYPSIHAVLGCHGDPDMLGVTGAEKPAPARIFMHGQPTFKFAVKAVPYCIDQVLEKAVMAIEDVDFFVFHQANARIIDLAAKKYHIPPEKYYKNIQKYGNTSAASIPLVISELHDLGKVGPGSRVLVVGFGGGLTWGGALVEFA
;
A
#
# COMPACT_ATOMS: atom_id res chain seq x y z
N MET A 1 -3.96 11.28 -25.72
CA MET A 1 -4.18 10.35 -24.60
C MET A 1 -2.90 9.55 -24.38
N TYR A 2 -2.36 9.52 -23.17
CA TYR A 2 -1.16 8.71 -22.87
C TYR A 2 -1.58 7.25 -22.80
N LYS A 3 -0.93 6.39 -23.59
CA LYS A 3 -1.23 4.95 -23.62
C LYS A 3 -0.48 4.16 -22.56
N ARG A 4 0.63 4.72 -22.04
CA ARG A 4 1.48 4.10 -21.01
C ARG A 4 1.85 5.12 -19.96
N GLN A 5 1.82 4.70 -18.69
CA GLN A 5 2.22 5.51 -17.54
C GLN A 5 3.17 4.69 -16.66
N LEU A 6 4.25 5.32 -16.26
CA LEU A 6 5.16 4.75 -15.27
C LEU A 6 4.76 5.30 -13.89
N VAL A 7 4.37 4.41 -12.98
CA VAL A 7 4.03 4.72 -11.59
C VAL A 7 5.21 4.29 -10.72
N ILE A 8 5.80 5.22 -9.99
CA ILE A 8 7.03 5.00 -9.21
C ILE A 8 6.76 5.35 -7.75
N GLY A 9 7.15 4.45 -6.83
CA GLY A 9 7.38 4.72 -5.43
C GLY A 9 8.88 4.67 -5.17
N ALA A 10 9.48 5.77 -4.69
CA ALA A 10 10.91 5.85 -4.41
C ALA A 10 11.14 6.61 -3.12
N GLU A 11 11.56 5.91 -2.10
CA GLU A 11 11.58 6.38 -0.73
C GLU A 11 12.97 6.24 -0.10
N MET A 12 13.43 7.31 0.52
CA MET A 12 14.62 7.34 1.36
C MET A 12 14.21 7.85 2.75
N LEU A 13 13.43 7.05 3.46
CA LEU A 13 12.85 7.43 4.76
C LEU A 13 13.90 7.50 5.87
N SER A 14 15.01 6.77 5.72
CA SER A 14 16.16 6.81 6.63
C SER A 14 16.69 8.23 6.87
N ARG A 15 16.53 9.15 5.90
CA ARG A 15 16.91 10.57 6.04
C ARG A 15 16.05 11.34 7.02
N PHE A 16 14.82 10.89 7.24
CA PHE A 16 13.82 11.58 8.08
C PHE A 16 13.59 10.89 9.41
N ILE A 17 14.25 9.75 9.66
CA ILE A 17 14.12 9.01 10.91
C ILE A 17 14.84 9.77 12.03
N ASN A 18 14.15 9.90 13.17
CA ASN A 18 14.80 10.18 14.44
C ASN A 18 15.29 8.87 15.04
N TRP A 19 16.59 8.61 14.97
CA TRP A 19 17.19 7.35 15.45
C TRP A 19 17.15 7.17 16.97
N GLU A 20 16.82 8.23 17.72
CA GLU A 20 16.61 8.19 19.16
C GLU A 20 15.16 7.82 19.53
N ASP A 21 14.22 7.98 18.60
CA ASP A 21 12.81 7.61 18.78
C ASP A 21 12.58 6.14 18.39
N ARG A 22 12.60 5.26 19.39
CA ARG A 22 12.35 3.82 19.22
C ARG A 22 10.93 3.48 18.76
N GLY A 23 10.01 4.42 18.83
CA GLY A 23 8.64 4.25 18.34
C GLY A 23 8.53 4.28 16.82
N THR A 24 9.47 4.92 16.13
CA THR A 24 9.47 5.08 14.67
C THR A 24 10.71 4.50 13.99
N CYS A 25 11.90 4.58 14.59
CA CYS A 25 13.15 4.20 13.90
C CYS A 25 13.23 2.71 13.50
N VAL A 26 12.49 1.84 14.17
CA VAL A 26 12.46 0.39 13.90
C VAL A 26 11.42 -0.01 12.84
N LEU A 27 10.63 0.94 12.34
CA LEU A 27 9.48 0.63 11.47
C LEU A 27 9.77 0.87 9.99
N PHE A 28 10.43 2.01 9.69
CA PHE A 28 10.59 2.48 8.32
C PHE A 28 11.87 1.95 7.66
N GLY A 29 11.79 1.78 6.35
CA GLY A 29 12.91 1.39 5.51
C GLY A 29 12.96 2.17 4.20
N ASP A 30 14.08 2.09 3.51
CA ASP A 30 14.28 2.66 2.19
C ASP A 30 13.95 1.64 1.11
N GLY A 31 13.42 2.12 -0.02
CA GLY A 31 13.13 1.26 -1.15
C GLY A 31 12.60 2.03 -2.34
N ALA A 32 12.67 1.40 -3.49
CA ALA A 32 12.07 1.89 -4.71
C ALA A 32 11.43 0.74 -5.49
N GLY A 33 10.32 1.04 -6.14
CA GLY A 33 9.65 0.12 -7.04
C GLY A 33 8.82 0.89 -8.06
N ALA A 34 8.61 0.27 -9.22
CA ALA A 34 7.87 0.90 -10.29
C ALA A 34 7.00 -0.13 -11.01
N VAL A 35 5.88 0.35 -11.55
CA VAL A 35 5.00 -0.43 -12.42
C VAL A 35 4.65 0.38 -13.66
N VAL A 36 4.46 -0.28 -14.79
CA VAL A 36 3.93 0.32 -16.01
C VAL A 36 2.45 0.02 -16.09
N VAL A 37 1.63 1.06 -16.18
CA VAL A 37 0.20 0.96 -16.43
C VAL A 37 -0.04 1.33 -17.89
N GLU A 38 -0.70 0.43 -18.64
CA GLU A 38 -1.02 0.64 -20.05
C GLU A 38 -2.53 0.63 -20.24
N TRP A 39 -3.03 1.56 -21.07
CA TRP A 39 -4.41 1.50 -21.54
C TRP A 39 -4.52 0.57 -22.72
N ARG A 40 -5.42 -0.39 -22.65
CA ARG A 40 -5.70 -1.36 -23.71
C ARG A 40 -7.20 -1.52 -23.89
N GLU A 41 -7.66 -1.63 -25.14
CA GLU A 41 -9.09 -1.80 -25.45
C GLU A 41 -9.61 -3.19 -25.09
N ASP A 42 -8.72 -4.18 -25.09
CA ASP A 42 -9.00 -5.59 -24.83
C ASP A 42 -8.89 -5.99 -23.34
N TYR A 43 -8.61 -5.02 -22.46
CA TYR A 43 -8.50 -5.23 -21.01
C TYR A 43 -9.58 -4.50 -20.22
N PRO A 44 -10.00 -5.04 -19.06
CA PRO A 44 -10.96 -4.37 -18.21
C PRO A 44 -10.40 -3.06 -17.65
N SER A 45 -11.32 -2.13 -17.35
CA SER A 45 -10.96 -0.87 -16.70
C SER A 45 -10.47 -1.10 -15.27
N ILE A 46 -9.52 -0.29 -14.83
CA ILE A 46 -9.11 -0.26 -13.42
C ILE A 46 -10.26 0.29 -12.57
N HIS A 47 -10.70 -0.49 -11.60
CA HIS A 47 -11.66 -0.05 -10.59
C HIS A 47 -10.90 0.45 -9.37
N ALA A 48 -11.05 1.72 -9.05
CA ALA A 48 -10.31 2.34 -7.95
C ALA A 48 -11.22 3.16 -7.01
N VAL A 49 -10.80 3.25 -5.76
CA VAL A 49 -11.35 4.13 -4.75
C VAL A 49 -10.20 4.91 -4.10
N LEU A 50 -10.43 6.20 -3.86
CA LEU A 50 -9.51 7.08 -3.17
C LEU A 50 -10.27 7.86 -2.11
N GLY A 51 -9.62 8.15 -1.00
CA GLY A 51 -10.19 9.00 0.04
C GLY A 51 -9.10 9.69 0.85
N CYS A 52 -9.49 10.79 1.48
CA CYS A 52 -8.61 11.52 2.39
C CYS A 52 -9.40 12.14 3.53
N HIS A 53 -8.72 12.36 4.64
CA HIS A 53 -9.20 13.13 5.79
C HIS A 53 -8.03 13.86 6.42
N GLY A 54 -8.09 15.18 6.50
CA GLY A 54 -7.01 15.98 7.08
C GLY A 54 -6.81 15.69 8.57
N ASP A 55 -5.67 15.16 8.93
CA ASP A 55 -5.21 14.95 10.31
C ASP A 55 -3.70 15.16 10.37
N PRO A 56 -3.25 16.42 10.58
CA PRO A 56 -1.84 16.75 10.57
C PRO A 56 -1.08 16.22 11.78
N ASP A 57 -1.79 15.78 12.83
CA ASP A 57 -1.18 15.39 14.09
C ASP A 57 -0.91 13.88 14.20
N MET A 58 -1.53 13.06 13.34
CA MET A 58 -1.44 11.61 13.47
C MET A 58 -0.17 11.01 12.88
N LEU A 59 0.20 11.41 11.68
CA LEU A 59 1.36 10.93 10.93
C LEU A 59 1.84 12.01 9.95
N GLY A 60 3.11 12.33 9.99
CA GLY A 60 3.66 13.34 9.11
C GLY A 60 5.16 13.50 9.22
N VAL A 61 5.66 14.58 8.61
CA VAL A 61 7.06 14.99 8.67
C VAL A 61 7.14 16.39 9.26
N THR A 62 7.85 16.56 10.37
CA THR A 62 8.08 17.86 11.01
C THR A 62 9.23 18.60 10.36
N GLY A 63 9.30 19.92 10.55
CA GLY A 63 10.49 20.70 10.27
C GLY A 63 10.60 21.33 8.90
N ALA A 64 9.58 21.22 8.03
CA ALA A 64 9.60 21.92 6.72
C ALA A 64 9.69 23.46 6.87
N GLU A 65 9.26 24.02 8.01
CA GLU A 65 9.23 25.45 8.29
C GLU A 65 10.24 25.89 9.37
N LYS A 66 11.05 24.98 9.92
CA LYS A 66 11.98 25.27 11.04
C LYS A 66 13.42 25.00 10.62
N PRO A 67 14.41 25.65 11.25
CA PRO A 67 15.82 25.37 11.00
C PRO A 67 16.28 23.98 11.51
N ALA A 68 15.38 23.21 12.09
CA ALA A 68 15.65 21.84 12.56
C ALA A 68 15.46 20.82 11.40
N PRO A 69 16.21 19.71 11.39
CA PRO A 69 16.04 18.69 10.37
C PRO A 69 14.62 18.10 10.40
N ALA A 70 14.06 17.89 9.22
CA ALA A 70 12.76 17.25 9.06
C ALA A 70 12.76 15.82 9.68
N ARG A 71 11.74 15.46 10.43
CA ARG A 71 11.62 14.16 11.11
C ARG A 71 10.24 13.58 10.94
N ILE A 72 10.18 12.27 10.65
CA ILE A 72 8.93 11.52 10.69
C ILE A 72 8.44 11.45 12.13
N PHE A 73 7.16 11.70 12.32
CA PHE A 73 6.45 11.41 13.56
C PHE A 73 5.22 10.55 13.25
N MET A 74 4.83 9.70 14.19
CA MET A 74 3.66 8.83 14.05
C MET A 74 3.08 8.48 15.43
N HIS A 75 1.80 8.72 15.59
CA HIS A 75 1.03 8.18 16.71
C HIS A 75 0.54 6.77 16.37
N GLY A 76 1.31 5.75 16.76
CA GLY A 76 1.14 4.37 16.30
C GLY A 76 -0.24 3.78 16.54
N GLN A 77 -0.84 3.99 17.75
CA GLN A 77 -2.16 3.42 18.07
C GLN A 77 -3.30 4.07 17.27
N PRO A 78 -3.41 5.40 17.14
CA PRO A 78 -4.40 6.02 16.25
C PRO A 78 -4.20 5.61 14.79
N THR A 79 -2.97 5.61 14.29
CA THR A 79 -2.65 5.17 12.92
C THR A 79 -3.09 3.73 12.66
N PHE A 80 -2.85 2.82 13.60
CA PHE A 80 -3.32 1.43 13.51
C PHE A 80 -4.85 1.35 13.46
N LYS A 81 -5.55 2.09 14.35
CA LYS A 81 -7.03 2.12 14.36
C LYS A 81 -7.61 2.66 13.06
N PHE A 82 -6.96 3.63 12.46
CA PHE A 82 -7.32 4.15 11.13
C PHE A 82 -7.15 3.07 10.06
N ALA A 83 -5.97 2.45 9.99
CA ALA A 83 -5.63 1.47 8.97
C ALA A 83 -6.58 0.26 8.96
N VAL A 84 -6.93 -0.27 10.15
CA VAL A 84 -7.85 -1.43 10.27
C VAL A 84 -9.29 -1.10 9.86
N LYS A 85 -9.62 0.17 9.66
CA LYS A 85 -10.90 0.62 9.07
C LYS A 85 -10.75 0.92 7.58
N ALA A 86 -9.68 1.61 7.19
CA ALA A 86 -9.44 2.05 5.82
C ALA A 86 -9.22 0.86 4.87
N VAL A 87 -8.45 -0.16 5.29
CA VAL A 87 -8.19 -1.33 4.44
C VAL A 87 -9.47 -2.08 4.07
N PRO A 88 -10.32 -2.50 5.03
CA PRO A 88 -11.61 -3.10 4.68
C PRO A 88 -12.50 -2.21 3.81
N TYR A 89 -12.59 -0.93 4.13
CA TYR A 89 -13.37 0.00 3.32
C TYR A 89 -12.91 0.01 1.86
N CYS A 90 -11.60 0.04 1.61
CA CYS A 90 -11.07 -0.02 0.24
C CYS A 90 -11.43 -1.32 -0.46
N ILE A 91 -11.30 -2.48 0.22
CA ILE A 91 -11.65 -3.78 -0.35
C ILE A 91 -13.13 -3.80 -0.74
N ASP A 92 -14.03 -3.46 0.19
CA ASP A 92 -15.48 -3.48 -0.04
C ASP A 92 -15.86 -2.58 -1.21
N GLN A 93 -15.35 -1.34 -1.24
CA GLN A 93 -15.67 -0.36 -2.27
C GLN A 93 -15.09 -0.70 -3.66
N VAL A 94 -13.91 -1.30 -3.72
CA VAL A 94 -13.31 -1.73 -5.00
C VAL A 94 -14.09 -2.90 -5.57
N LEU A 95 -14.43 -3.91 -4.74
CA LEU A 95 -15.21 -5.06 -5.18
C LEU A 95 -16.63 -4.68 -5.61
N GLU A 96 -17.28 -3.76 -4.88
CA GLU A 96 -18.59 -3.22 -5.26
C GLU A 96 -18.54 -2.54 -6.63
N LYS A 97 -17.54 -1.66 -6.88
CA LYS A 97 -17.35 -1.00 -8.17
C LYS A 97 -17.02 -1.96 -9.32
N ALA A 98 -16.26 -3.00 -9.01
CA ALA A 98 -15.89 -4.03 -9.99
C ALA A 98 -17.02 -5.04 -10.24
N VAL A 99 -18.09 -5.02 -9.40
CA VAL A 99 -19.16 -6.02 -9.41
C VAL A 99 -18.57 -7.43 -9.31
N MET A 100 -17.63 -7.63 -8.37
CA MET A 100 -16.89 -8.88 -8.19
C MET A 100 -17.01 -9.41 -6.78
N ALA A 101 -17.01 -10.73 -6.65
CA ALA A 101 -16.85 -11.41 -5.38
C ALA A 101 -15.38 -11.43 -4.94
N ILE A 102 -15.13 -11.55 -3.65
CA ILE A 102 -13.76 -11.58 -3.13
C ILE A 102 -12.96 -12.80 -3.58
N GLU A 103 -13.66 -13.91 -3.82
CA GLU A 103 -13.11 -15.16 -4.31
C GLU A 103 -12.52 -15.03 -5.73
N ASP A 104 -13.05 -14.08 -6.52
CA ASP A 104 -12.61 -13.80 -7.89
C ASP A 104 -11.28 -13.05 -7.96
N VAL A 105 -10.79 -12.53 -6.83
CA VAL A 105 -9.48 -11.89 -6.73
C VAL A 105 -8.41 -12.96 -6.60
N ASP A 106 -7.40 -12.90 -7.49
CA ASP A 106 -6.32 -13.88 -7.50
C ASP A 106 -5.29 -13.57 -6.43
N PHE A 107 -4.99 -12.26 -6.20
CA PHE A 107 -4.01 -11.85 -5.22
C PHE A 107 -4.34 -10.51 -4.54
N PHE A 108 -4.01 -10.40 -3.25
CA PHE A 108 -4.17 -9.18 -2.46
C PHE A 108 -2.79 -8.61 -2.10
N VAL A 109 -2.53 -7.37 -2.51
CA VAL A 109 -1.30 -6.66 -2.21
C VAL A 109 -1.61 -5.46 -1.31
N PHE A 110 -1.20 -5.56 -0.06
CA PHE A 110 -1.38 -4.51 0.93
C PHE A 110 -0.10 -3.68 1.09
N HIS A 111 -0.27 -2.39 1.37
CA HIS A 111 0.82 -1.58 1.88
C HIS A 111 1.46 -2.23 3.11
N GLN A 112 2.79 -2.34 3.11
CA GLN A 112 3.57 -3.04 4.12
C GLN A 112 3.90 -2.13 5.31
N ALA A 113 2.86 -1.58 5.97
CA ALA A 113 3.04 -0.73 7.14
C ALA A 113 3.21 -1.53 8.44
N ASN A 114 2.47 -2.63 8.58
CA ASN A 114 2.46 -3.48 9.77
C ASN A 114 1.84 -4.84 9.43
N ALA A 115 2.56 -5.92 9.72
CA ALA A 115 2.08 -7.29 9.45
C ALA A 115 0.72 -7.60 10.10
N ARG A 116 0.45 -7.04 11.30
CA ARG A 116 -0.83 -7.26 12.00
C ARG A 116 -2.02 -6.65 11.26
N ILE A 117 -1.84 -5.54 10.53
CA ILE A 117 -2.91 -4.94 9.72
C ILE A 117 -3.26 -5.88 8.57
N ILE A 118 -2.25 -6.43 7.90
CA ILE A 118 -2.42 -7.40 6.81
C ILE A 118 -3.14 -8.66 7.33
N ASP A 119 -2.68 -9.21 8.46
CA ASP A 119 -3.28 -10.40 9.06
C ASP A 119 -4.74 -10.19 9.48
N LEU A 120 -5.08 -9.00 10.00
CA LEU A 120 -6.46 -8.65 10.34
C LEU A 120 -7.35 -8.54 9.10
N ALA A 121 -6.86 -7.95 8.02
CA ALA A 121 -7.59 -7.88 6.76
C ALA A 121 -7.80 -9.30 6.20
N ALA A 122 -6.75 -10.10 6.11
CA ALA A 122 -6.82 -11.47 5.63
C ALA A 122 -7.80 -12.32 6.45
N LYS A 123 -7.77 -12.19 7.78
CA LYS A 123 -8.70 -12.89 8.68
C LYS A 123 -10.15 -12.44 8.48
N LYS A 124 -10.39 -11.12 8.34
CA LYS A 124 -11.75 -10.57 8.18
C LYS A 124 -12.42 -11.09 6.91
N TYR A 125 -11.67 -11.22 5.83
CA TYR A 125 -12.18 -11.62 4.52
C TYR A 125 -11.90 -13.08 4.19
N HIS A 126 -11.41 -13.88 5.16
CA HIS A 126 -11.04 -15.29 4.94
C HIS A 126 -10.09 -15.49 3.75
N ILE A 127 -9.19 -14.51 3.50
CA ILE A 127 -8.21 -14.59 2.42
C ILE A 127 -7.19 -15.67 2.78
N PRO A 128 -7.02 -16.71 1.96
CA PRO A 128 -6.07 -17.77 2.23
C PRO A 128 -4.62 -17.27 2.12
N PRO A 129 -3.68 -17.85 2.90
CA PRO A 129 -2.29 -17.37 2.97
C PRO A 129 -1.56 -17.32 1.63
N GLU A 130 -1.95 -18.16 0.68
CA GLU A 130 -1.38 -18.20 -0.68
C GLU A 130 -1.81 -17.03 -1.57
N LYS A 131 -2.89 -16.30 -1.21
CA LYS A 131 -3.43 -15.17 -1.97
C LYS A 131 -2.95 -13.79 -1.46
N TYR A 132 -2.05 -13.71 -0.49
CA TYR A 132 -1.42 -12.45 -0.07
C TYR A 132 0.04 -12.64 0.31
N TYR A 133 0.80 -11.55 0.38
CA TYR A 133 2.24 -11.62 0.63
C TYR A 133 2.69 -10.56 1.63
N LYS A 134 3.68 -10.92 2.44
CA LYS A 134 4.31 -10.03 3.41
C LYS A 134 5.83 -10.05 3.20
N ASN A 135 6.42 -8.88 2.94
CA ASN A 135 7.87 -8.70 2.88
C ASN A 135 8.37 -7.60 3.83
N ILE A 136 7.48 -7.11 4.71
CA ILE A 136 7.80 -6.10 5.71
C ILE A 136 8.96 -6.51 6.63
N GLN A 137 9.11 -7.79 6.95
CA GLN A 137 10.21 -8.30 7.77
C GLN A 137 11.57 -8.16 7.07
N LYS A 138 11.59 -7.99 5.75
CA LYS A 138 12.80 -7.82 4.95
C LYS A 138 13.14 -6.35 4.72
N TYR A 139 12.13 -5.53 4.45
CA TYR A 139 12.32 -4.15 4.00
C TYR A 139 11.82 -3.08 4.98
N GLY A 140 11.03 -3.47 5.99
CA GLY A 140 10.30 -2.52 6.81
C GLY A 140 9.15 -1.85 6.03
N ASN A 141 8.67 -0.72 6.55
CA ASN A 141 7.71 0.14 5.88
C ASN A 141 8.45 1.07 4.91
N THR A 142 8.40 0.78 3.64
CA THR A 142 9.01 1.58 2.56
C THR A 142 8.00 2.53 1.89
N SER A 143 6.97 2.97 2.62
CA SER A 143 5.95 3.93 2.12
C SER A 143 5.40 3.55 0.75
N ALA A 144 5.42 4.46 -0.24
CA ALA A 144 4.88 4.23 -1.58
C ALA A 144 5.59 3.10 -2.36
N ALA A 145 6.84 2.79 -2.03
CA ALA A 145 7.57 1.70 -2.67
C ALA A 145 7.07 0.31 -2.25
N SER A 146 6.35 0.18 -1.13
CA SER A 146 6.02 -1.13 -0.54
C SER A 146 5.14 -2.00 -1.45
N ILE A 147 4.12 -1.43 -2.09
CA ILE A 147 3.24 -2.16 -3.01
C ILE A 147 3.98 -2.61 -4.27
N PRO A 148 4.68 -1.74 -5.02
CA PRO A 148 5.42 -2.19 -6.20
C PRO A 148 6.56 -3.18 -5.88
N LEU A 149 7.19 -3.11 -4.71
CA LEU A 149 8.15 -4.12 -4.27
C LEU A 149 7.49 -5.50 -4.08
N VAL A 150 6.31 -5.56 -3.44
CA VAL A 150 5.55 -6.81 -3.32
C VAL A 150 5.15 -7.34 -4.70
N ILE A 151 4.66 -6.49 -5.59
CA ILE A 151 4.27 -6.88 -6.95
C ILE A 151 5.46 -7.47 -7.70
N SER A 152 6.63 -6.84 -7.64
CA SER A 152 7.86 -7.34 -8.27
C SER A 152 8.26 -8.72 -7.74
N GLU A 153 8.30 -8.90 -6.42
CA GLU A 153 8.62 -10.21 -5.83
C GLU A 153 7.60 -11.30 -6.20
N LEU A 154 6.30 -10.96 -6.26
CA LEU A 154 5.26 -11.90 -6.67
C LEU A 154 5.40 -12.31 -8.14
N HIS A 155 5.75 -11.37 -9.02
CA HIS A 155 6.03 -11.63 -10.42
C HIS A 155 7.26 -12.55 -10.56
N ASP A 156 8.36 -12.24 -9.87
CA ASP A 156 9.59 -13.04 -9.90
C ASP A 156 9.37 -14.46 -9.37
N LEU A 157 8.44 -14.63 -8.43
CA LEU A 157 8.02 -15.93 -7.88
C LEU A 157 7.01 -16.66 -8.77
N GLY A 158 6.61 -16.08 -9.90
CA GLY A 158 5.60 -16.65 -10.80
C GLY A 158 4.19 -16.74 -10.19
N LYS A 159 3.90 -15.94 -9.16
CA LYS A 159 2.61 -15.95 -8.45
C LYS A 159 1.58 -15.00 -9.07
N VAL A 160 2.04 -13.98 -9.78
CA VAL A 160 1.21 -13.08 -10.58
C VAL A 160 1.79 -12.96 -11.98
N GLY A 161 0.94 -12.87 -12.96
CA GLY A 161 1.30 -12.77 -14.37
C GLY A 161 0.08 -12.47 -15.23
N PRO A 162 0.16 -12.59 -16.57
CA PRO A 162 -0.93 -12.24 -17.46
C PRO A 162 -2.27 -12.86 -17.06
N GLY A 163 -3.31 -12.03 -16.97
CA GLY A 163 -4.65 -12.40 -16.54
C GLY A 163 -4.87 -12.42 -15.03
N SER A 164 -3.84 -12.24 -14.21
CA SER A 164 -4.02 -12.18 -12.75
C SER A 164 -4.74 -10.89 -12.33
N ARG A 165 -5.80 -11.04 -11.56
CA ARG A 165 -6.57 -9.94 -10.96
C ARG A 165 -6.06 -9.68 -9.55
N VAL A 166 -5.41 -8.53 -9.39
CA VAL A 166 -4.74 -8.14 -8.14
C VAL A 166 -5.43 -6.94 -7.51
N LEU A 167 -5.89 -7.09 -6.28
CA LEU A 167 -6.47 -6.01 -5.49
C LEU A 167 -5.35 -5.39 -4.63
N VAL A 168 -5.01 -4.12 -4.92
CA VAL A 168 -4.02 -3.37 -4.17
C VAL A 168 -4.69 -2.41 -3.20
N VAL A 169 -4.14 -2.28 -1.98
CA VAL A 169 -4.65 -1.34 -0.97
C VAL A 169 -3.51 -0.63 -0.28
N GLY A 170 -3.57 0.70 -0.27
CA GLY A 170 -2.63 1.57 0.43
C GLY A 170 -3.33 2.56 1.35
N PHE A 171 -2.59 3.04 2.35
CA PHE A 171 -3.01 4.12 3.25
C PHE A 171 -1.77 4.82 3.81
N GLY A 172 -1.93 6.05 4.29
CA GLY A 172 -0.80 6.81 4.81
C GLY A 172 -1.18 8.15 5.43
N GLY A 173 -0.16 8.97 5.62
CA GLY A 173 -0.31 10.34 6.11
C GLY A 173 -1.23 11.17 5.22
N GLY A 174 -1.87 12.10 5.84
CA GLY A 174 -2.89 12.93 5.24
C GLY A 174 -4.05 13.13 6.22
N LEU A 175 -4.85 12.16 6.65
CA LEU A 175 -4.81 10.73 6.29
C LEU A 175 -5.29 10.51 4.86
N THR A 176 -4.71 9.53 4.20
CA THR A 176 -5.13 9.12 2.86
C THR A 176 -5.29 7.60 2.79
N TRP A 177 -6.15 7.13 1.90
CA TRP A 177 -6.30 5.72 1.60
C TRP A 177 -6.71 5.53 0.15
N GLY A 178 -6.41 4.39 -0.37
CA GLY A 178 -6.81 4.01 -1.71
C GLY A 178 -6.76 2.50 -1.93
N GLY A 179 -7.62 2.04 -2.82
CA GLY A 179 -7.62 0.68 -3.32
C GLY A 179 -7.86 0.66 -4.81
N ALA A 180 -7.33 -0.34 -5.48
CA ALA A 180 -7.57 -0.57 -6.89
C ALA A 180 -7.55 -2.06 -7.22
N LEU A 181 -8.42 -2.47 -8.14
CA LEU A 181 -8.34 -3.76 -8.79
C LEU A 181 -7.69 -3.58 -10.16
N VAL A 182 -6.60 -4.28 -10.38
CA VAL A 182 -5.82 -4.26 -11.62
C VAL A 182 -5.70 -5.65 -12.19
N GLU A 183 -5.66 -5.78 -13.51
CA GLU A 183 -5.37 -7.01 -14.19
C GLU A 183 -4.01 -6.91 -14.87
N PHE A 184 -3.20 -7.95 -14.73
CA PHE A 184 -1.86 -8.04 -15.34
C PHE A 184 -1.97 -8.41 -16.81
N ALA A 185 -1.16 -7.74 -17.65
CA ALA A 185 -1.06 -7.96 -19.08
C ALA A 185 0.12 -8.88 -19.45
#